data_2d949d4c15c99f104d73981ed1bcd324
#
_entry.id   2d949d4c15c99f104d73981ed1bcd324
#
_cell.length_a   1.000
_cell.length_b   1.000
_cell.length_c   1.000
_cell.angle_alpha   90.00
_cell.angle_beta   90.00
_cell.angle_gamma   90.00
#
_symmetry.space_group_name_H-M   'P 1'
#
loop_
_entity.id
_entity.type
_entity.pdbx_description
1 polymer ?
#
loop_
_entity_poly.entity_id
_entity_poly.type
_entity_poly.pdbx_seq_one_letter_code
_entity_poly.pdbx_strand_id
1 'polypeptide(L)'
;PPYCFPAVYSDGTVATYEQERGVNMRNPYNQLMNSGYTRQWRTGIQSKVGVRQKLDFITKGLSAKVNVSYDFDATFKSIRSYNPSRYHATGRDENGNLTFIQVVSGTPDLSDLKDNGIEAQKKIYIDAAINYKRIFAEKHDVSGMLLYMQKETQLKTQPLPYRKQGLVGRFSYSYDGRYFLEGNFGYTGSEAFAKNHRFGFFPAVG
;
A
#
# COMPACT_ATOMS: atom_id res chain seq x y z
N PRO A 1 21.12 11.10 -29.22
CA PRO A 1 20.85 10.11 -30.26
C PRO A 1 21.85 8.94 -30.14
N PRO A 2 21.44 7.70 -30.38
CA PRO A 2 22.32 6.53 -30.20
C PRO A 2 23.53 6.49 -31.16
N TYR A 3 23.62 7.41 -32.08
CA TYR A 3 24.70 7.50 -33.06
C TYR A 3 25.76 8.55 -32.77
N CYS A 4 25.65 9.28 -31.63
CA CYS A 4 26.60 10.37 -31.34
C CYS A 4 27.90 9.89 -30.70
N PHE A 5 27.87 8.77 -29.99
CA PHE A 5 29.01 8.15 -29.34
C PHE A 5 28.74 6.67 -29.03
N PRO A 6 29.75 5.80 -28.92
CA PRO A 6 29.55 4.40 -28.58
C PRO A 6 29.07 4.23 -27.15
N ALA A 7 28.51 3.08 -26.83
CA ALA A 7 28.14 2.73 -25.46
C ALA A 7 29.40 2.61 -24.56
N VAL A 8 30.41 1.93 -25.09
CA VAL A 8 31.73 1.71 -24.48
C VAL A 8 32.77 1.84 -25.56
N TYR A 9 33.93 2.34 -25.25
CA TYR A 9 35.07 2.33 -26.15
C TYR A 9 35.73 0.95 -26.22
N SER A 10 36.64 0.74 -27.18
CA SER A 10 37.29 -0.54 -27.41
C SER A 10 38.14 -1.04 -26.23
N ASP A 11 38.53 -0.17 -25.35
CA ASP A 11 39.28 -0.47 -24.12
C ASP A 11 38.38 -0.75 -22.89
N GLY A 12 37.06 -0.73 -23.07
CA GLY A 12 36.06 -0.91 -21.99
C GLY A 12 35.67 0.38 -21.27
N THR A 13 36.25 1.53 -21.63
CA THR A 13 35.95 2.81 -21.01
C THR A 13 34.52 3.25 -21.35
N VAL A 14 33.75 3.71 -20.35
CA VAL A 14 32.36 4.17 -20.54
C VAL A 14 32.36 5.51 -21.26
N ALA A 15 31.71 5.52 -22.41
CA ALA A 15 31.65 6.70 -23.26
C ALA A 15 30.60 7.71 -22.76
N THR A 16 30.90 8.99 -22.98
CA THR A 16 29.96 10.09 -22.87
C THR A 16 30.24 11.15 -23.89
N TYR A 17 29.36 12.08 -24.08
CA TYR A 17 29.54 13.21 -24.96
C TYR A 17 30.04 14.43 -24.18
N GLU A 18 31.02 15.12 -24.68
CA GLU A 18 31.45 16.41 -24.14
C GLU A 18 30.41 17.48 -24.46
N GLN A 19 30.03 18.26 -23.47
CA GLN A 19 28.88 19.11 -23.58
C GLN A 19 29.23 20.59 -23.59
N GLU A 20 29.00 21.23 -24.72
CA GLU A 20 29.14 22.69 -24.83
C GLU A 20 27.95 23.49 -24.25
N ARG A 21 26.81 22.88 -23.90
CA ARG A 21 25.58 23.61 -23.54
C ARG A 21 24.70 22.99 -22.47
N GLY A 22 25.25 22.45 -21.38
CA GLY A 22 24.41 22.06 -20.22
C GLY A 22 23.40 20.90 -20.43
N VAL A 23 23.36 20.17 -21.57
CA VAL A 23 22.49 19.01 -21.82
C VAL A 23 23.21 17.72 -21.41
N ASN A 24 22.82 17.07 -20.30
CA ASN A 24 23.37 15.80 -19.87
C ASN A 24 22.91 14.65 -20.79
N MET A 25 23.66 14.36 -21.85
CA MET A 25 23.41 13.16 -22.63
C MET A 25 23.76 11.93 -21.80
N ARG A 26 22.73 11.22 -21.38
CA ARG A 26 22.90 9.99 -20.59
C ARG A 26 23.21 8.84 -21.53
N ASN A 27 24.27 8.10 -21.22
CA ASN A 27 24.58 6.84 -21.89
C ASN A 27 23.64 5.74 -21.39
N PRO A 28 22.75 5.18 -22.23
CA PRO A 28 21.79 4.15 -21.82
C PRO A 28 22.47 2.89 -21.30
N TYR A 29 23.60 2.50 -21.88
CA TYR A 29 24.40 1.37 -21.42
C TYR A 29 24.86 1.59 -19.97
N ASN A 30 25.42 2.77 -19.68
CA ASN A 30 25.83 3.10 -18.33
C ASN A 30 24.66 3.09 -17.33
N GLN A 31 23.48 3.52 -17.75
CA GLN A 31 22.30 3.48 -16.88
C GLN A 31 21.81 2.07 -16.58
N LEU A 32 21.93 1.16 -17.56
CA LEU A 32 21.48 -0.23 -17.36
C LEU A 32 22.52 -1.07 -16.61
N MET A 33 23.80 -0.93 -16.97
CA MET A 33 24.84 -1.81 -16.47
C MET A 33 25.55 -1.28 -15.22
N ASN A 34 25.61 0.03 -15.04
CA ASN A 34 26.46 0.68 -14.05
C ASN A 34 25.69 1.58 -13.06
N SER A 35 24.39 1.42 -12.92
CA SER A 35 23.60 2.23 -11.96
C SER A 35 23.55 1.66 -10.54
N GLY A 36 24.11 0.46 -10.34
CA GLY A 36 24.00 -0.28 -9.10
C GLY A 36 22.70 -1.08 -9.02
N TYR A 37 22.21 -1.33 -7.82
CA TYR A 37 21.00 -2.11 -7.64
C TYR A 37 20.20 -1.68 -6.40
N THR A 38 18.90 -1.93 -6.46
CA THR A 38 18.02 -1.85 -5.31
C THR A 38 17.53 -3.25 -4.97
N ARG A 39 17.74 -3.67 -3.71
CA ARG A 39 17.13 -4.88 -3.16
C ARG A 39 15.93 -4.46 -2.34
N GLN A 40 14.80 -5.06 -2.64
CA GLN A 40 13.55 -4.81 -1.91
C GLN A 40 12.93 -6.15 -1.52
N TRP A 41 12.48 -6.24 -0.26
CA TRP A 41 11.63 -7.35 0.19
C TRP A 41 10.46 -6.81 0.99
N ARG A 42 9.34 -7.49 0.87
CA ARG A 42 8.11 -7.15 1.58
C ARG A 42 7.73 -8.31 2.49
N THR A 43 7.40 -7.98 3.72
CA THR A 43 6.82 -8.91 4.69
C THR A 43 5.40 -8.45 4.99
N GLY A 44 4.44 -9.36 4.89
CA GLY A 44 3.04 -9.13 5.23
C GLY A 44 2.56 -10.19 6.22
N ILE A 45 1.91 -9.75 7.29
CA ILE A 45 1.22 -10.62 8.24
C ILE A 45 -0.23 -10.19 8.24
N GLN A 46 -1.12 -11.14 7.97
CA GLN A 46 -2.57 -10.94 8.05
C GLN A 46 -3.15 -11.98 8.99
N SER A 47 -3.80 -11.54 10.04
CA SER A 47 -4.41 -12.42 11.01
C SER A 47 -5.84 -11.99 11.33
N LYS A 48 -6.71 -12.98 11.51
CA LYS A 48 -8.10 -12.75 11.92
C LYS A 48 -8.52 -13.83 12.91
N VAL A 49 -9.01 -13.38 14.03
CA VAL A 49 -9.63 -14.24 15.04
C VAL A 49 -11.09 -13.82 15.18
N GLY A 50 -11.99 -14.78 15.19
CA GLY A 50 -13.41 -14.53 15.34
C GLY A 50 -14.07 -15.55 16.26
N VAL A 51 -14.97 -15.06 17.10
CA VAL A 51 -15.80 -15.88 17.97
C VAL A 51 -17.27 -15.63 17.63
N ARG A 52 -18.02 -16.69 17.47
CA ARG A 52 -19.48 -16.64 17.30
C ARG A 52 -20.11 -17.49 18.40
N GLN A 53 -21.06 -16.89 19.10
CA GLN A 53 -21.82 -17.53 20.16
C GLN A 53 -23.32 -17.48 19.82
N LYS A 54 -23.97 -18.64 19.85
CA LYS A 54 -25.45 -18.69 19.85
C LYS A 54 -25.96 -18.33 21.24
N LEU A 55 -26.94 -17.47 21.29
CA LEU A 55 -27.54 -16.97 22.53
C LEU A 55 -29.02 -17.43 22.65
N ASP A 56 -29.28 -18.64 22.18
CA ASP A 56 -30.61 -19.24 22.21
C ASP A 56 -31.16 -19.41 23.64
N PHE A 57 -30.26 -19.40 24.63
CA PHE A 57 -30.61 -19.41 26.06
C PHE A 57 -31.25 -18.08 26.53
N ILE A 58 -30.99 -16.97 25.83
CA ILE A 58 -31.67 -15.68 26.07
C ILE A 58 -32.95 -15.62 25.23
N THR A 59 -32.84 -15.83 23.92
CA THR A 59 -33.97 -15.92 23.00
C THR A 59 -33.55 -16.72 21.76
N LYS A 60 -34.49 -17.58 21.29
CA LYS A 60 -34.27 -18.41 20.11
C LYS A 60 -33.98 -17.55 18.89
N GLY A 61 -32.89 -17.89 18.17
CA GLY A 61 -32.46 -17.19 16.94
C GLY A 61 -31.55 -16.01 17.17
N LEU A 62 -31.13 -15.74 18.42
CA LEU A 62 -30.14 -14.70 18.74
C LEU A 62 -28.75 -15.27 18.65
N SER A 63 -27.82 -14.50 18.07
CA SER A 63 -26.39 -14.83 18.07
C SER A 63 -25.53 -13.56 18.14
N ALA A 64 -24.39 -13.66 18.78
CA ALA A 64 -23.37 -12.62 18.80
C ALA A 64 -22.12 -13.11 18.08
N LYS A 65 -21.40 -12.19 17.42
CA LYS A 65 -20.15 -12.45 16.74
C LYS A 65 -19.19 -11.31 17.02
N VAL A 66 -17.95 -11.63 17.32
CA VAL A 66 -16.87 -10.65 17.45
C VAL A 66 -15.70 -11.14 16.59
N ASN A 67 -15.13 -10.23 15.79
CA ASN A 67 -13.91 -10.49 15.03
C ASN A 67 -12.87 -9.42 15.36
N VAL A 68 -11.63 -9.83 15.41
CA VAL A 68 -10.47 -8.95 15.50
C VAL A 68 -9.52 -9.35 14.37
N SER A 69 -9.13 -8.37 13.56
CA SER A 69 -8.14 -8.56 12.51
C SER A 69 -6.95 -7.65 12.76
N TYR A 70 -5.78 -8.19 12.53
CA TYR A 70 -4.51 -7.47 12.60
C TYR A 70 -3.74 -7.71 11.30
N ASP A 71 -3.47 -6.64 10.57
CA ASP A 71 -2.67 -6.67 9.36
C ASP A 71 -1.43 -5.80 9.56
N PHE A 72 -0.29 -6.34 9.20
CA PHE A 72 0.98 -5.64 9.20
C PHE A 72 1.68 -5.87 7.87
N ASP A 73 2.05 -4.81 7.20
CA ASP A 73 2.85 -4.81 5.98
C ASP A 73 4.11 -3.98 6.21
N ALA A 74 5.27 -4.53 5.87
CA ALA A 74 6.53 -3.82 5.91
C ALA A 74 7.31 -4.05 4.61
N THR A 75 7.86 -2.98 4.06
CA THR A 75 8.75 -3.02 2.89
C THR A 75 10.10 -2.46 3.29
N PHE A 76 11.12 -3.27 3.10
CA PHE A 76 12.52 -2.94 3.36
C PHE A 76 13.21 -2.68 2.04
N LYS A 77 13.99 -1.59 1.95
CA LYS A 77 14.74 -1.24 0.76
C LYS A 77 16.19 -0.99 1.11
N SER A 78 17.07 -1.67 0.41
CA SER A 78 18.52 -1.44 0.50
C SER A 78 19.03 -1.09 -0.88
N ILE A 79 19.83 -0.04 -0.97
CA ILE A 79 20.33 0.50 -2.24
C ILE A 79 21.85 0.50 -2.22
N ARG A 80 22.44 0.04 -3.30
CA ARG A 80 23.82 0.32 -3.65
C ARG A 80 23.84 1.01 -5.00
N SER A 81 24.39 2.20 -5.06
CA SER A 81 24.53 2.97 -6.29
C SER A 81 25.95 2.83 -6.83
N TYR A 82 26.05 2.88 -8.14
CA TYR A 82 27.30 2.93 -8.85
C TYR A 82 27.22 4.03 -9.91
N ASN A 83 28.23 4.83 -10.01
CA ASN A 83 28.32 5.88 -11.01
C ASN A 83 29.77 5.99 -11.45
N PRO A 84 30.21 5.19 -12.44
CA PRO A 84 31.60 5.21 -12.92
C PRO A 84 31.92 6.55 -13.56
N SER A 85 33.20 6.87 -13.55
CA SER A 85 33.73 7.96 -14.34
C SER A 85 33.42 7.75 -15.82
N ARG A 86 33.16 8.83 -16.54
CA ARG A 86 32.78 8.79 -17.96
C ARG A 86 33.72 9.70 -18.75
N TYR A 87 34.10 9.24 -19.92
CA TYR A 87 35.13 9.83 -20.73
C TYR A 87 34.65 10.13 -22.14
N HIS A 88 35.18 11.18 -22.73
CA HIS A 88 35.05 11.51 -24.14
C HIS A 88 36.37 11.30 -24.84
N ALA A 89 36.38 10.52 -25.93
CA ALA A 89 37.58 10.31 -26.72
C ALA A 89 37.86 11.55 -27.58
N THR A 90 39.08 12.08 -27.47
CA THR A 90 39.52 13.29 -28.18
C THR A 90 40.32 12.97 -29.43
N GLY A 91 40.88 11.75 -29.53
CA GLY A 91 41.72 11.36 -30.66
C GLY A 91 42.49 10.05 -30.41
N ARG A 92 43.57 9.89 -31.09
CA ARG A 92 44.52 8.78 -30.90
C ARG A 92 45.93 9.30 -30.72
N ASP A 93 46.71 8.59 -29.87
CA ASP A 93 48.12 8.85 -29.72
C ASP A 93 48.94 8.31 -30.91
N GLU A 94 50.26 8.51 -30.88
CA GLU A 94 51.22 8.04 -31.91
C GLU A 94 51.22 6.49 -32.03
N ASN A 95 50.82 5.77 -30.99
CA ASN A 95 50.74 4.32 -30.94
C ASN A 95 49.33 3.79 -31.35
N GLY A 96 48.39 4.69 -31.71
CA GLY A 96 47.04 4.34 -32.12
C GLY A 96 46.05 4.14 -30.97
N ASN A 97 46.44 4.32 -29.69
CA ASN A 97 45.55 4.21 -28.54
C ASN A 97 44.64 5.45 -28.43
N LEU A 98 43.41 5.24 -27.91
CA LEU A 98 42.49 6.33 -27.70
C LEU A 98 42.97 7.27 -26.57
N THR A 99 42.88 8.56 -26.83
CA THR A 99 43.10 9.61 -25.84
C THR A 99 41.77 10.14 -25.33
N PHE A 100 41.68 10.39 -24.04
CA PHE A 100 40.42 10.74 -23.37
C PHE A 100 40.54 11.99 -22.54
N ILE A 101 39.40 12.71 -22.44
CA ILE A 101 39.17 13.66 -21.38
C ILE A 101 38.07 13.08 -20.45
N GLN A 102 38.23 13.26 -19.15
CA GLN A 102 37.20 12.90 -18.18
C GLN A 102 36.16 13.99 -18.12
N VAL A 103 34.94 13.67 -18.54
CA VAL A 103 33.78 14.60 -18.55
C VAL A 103 33.02 14.53 -17.24
N VAL A 104 32.90 13.33 -16.68
CA VAL A 104 32.19 13.12 -15.41
C VAL A 104 33.11 12.33 -14.48
N SER A 105 33.37 12.90 -13.32
CA SER A 105 34.03 12.19 -12.23
C SER A 105 33.02 11.31 -11.52
N GLY A 106 33.34 10.05 -11.38
CA GLY A 106 32.50 9.05 -10.72
C GLY A 106 33.24 8.38 -9.56
N THR A 107 32.60 7.36 -9.01
CA THR A 107 33.19 6.50 -7.97
C THR A 107 33.78 5.23 -8.61
N PRO A 108 34.94 4.73 -8.17
CA PRO A 108 35.52 3.51 -8.73
C PRO A 108 34.71 2.26 -8.42
N ASP A 109 33.96 2.27 -7.31
CA ASP A 109 33.25 1.12 -6.77
C ASP A 109 31.77 1.40 -6.49
N LEU A 110 31.02 0.32 -6.27
CA LEU A 110 29.68 0.40 -5.72
C LEU A 110 29.71 1.09 -4.36
N SER A 111 28.76 2.00 -4.13
CA SER A 111 28.58 2.66 -2.82
C SER A 111 28.39 1.63 -1.71
N ASP A 112 28.62 2.02 -0.48
CA ASP A 112 28.20 1.25 0.67
C ASP A 112 26.69 0.96 0.62
N LEU A 113 26.29 -0.13 1.25
CA LEU A 113 24.89 -0.50 1.36
C LEU A 113 24.16 0.57 2.19
N LYS A 114 23.27 1.30 1.55
CA LYS A 114 22.42 2.28 2.21
C LYS A 114 21.08 1.66 2.51
N ASP A 115 20.67 1.71 3.79
CA ASP A 115 19.29 1.44 4.17
C ASP A 115 18.42 2.65 3.75
N ASN A 116 17.52 2.43 2.82
CA ASN A 116 16.61 3.47 2.34
C ASN A 116 15.32 3.52 3.16
N GLY A 117 15.38 2.99 4.37
CA GLY A 117 14.31 3.02 5.33
C GLY A 117 13.29 1.90 5.15
N ILE A 118 12.37 1.86 6.10
CA ILE A 118 11.29 0.89 6.17
C ILE A 118 9.98 1.64 5.95
N GLU A 119 9.22 1.26 4.95
CA GLU A 119 7.82 1.63 4.82
C GLU A 119 7.00 0.58 5.55
N ALA A 120 6.30 0.96 6.59
CA ALA A 120 5.47 0.03 7.37
C ALA A 120 4.07 0.57 7.57
N GLN A 121 3.08 -0.33 7.50
CA GLN A 121 1.68 -0.05 7.75
C GLN A 121 1.12 -1.11 8.70
N LYS A 122 0.40 -0.64 9.71
CA LYS A 122 -0.36 -1.48 10.64
C LYS A 122 -1.84 -1.15 10.51
N LYS A 123 -2.70 -2.17 10.44
CA LYS A 123 -4.16 -2.03 10.48
C LYS A 123 -4.71 -2.93 11.56
N ILE A 124 -5.59 -2.37 12.38
CA ILE A 124 -6.39 -3.09 13.34
C ILE A 124 -7.85 -2.88 12.96
N TYR A 125 -8.59 -3.97 12.86
CA TYR A 125 -10.03 -3.94 12.60
C TYR A 125 -10.73 -4.81 13.63
N ILE A 126 -11.74 -4.23 14.27
CA ILE A 126 -12.60 -4.90 15.24
C ILE A 126 -14.04 -4.73 14.76
N ASP A 127 -14.77 -5.82 14.70
CA ASP A 127 -16.21 -5.79 14.49
C ASP A 127 -16.92 -6.69 15.51
N ALA A 128 -18.04 -6.20 16.01
CA ALA A 128 -18.95 -6.91 16.88
C ALA A 128 -20.37 -6.80 16.34
N ALA A 129 -21.04 -7.93 16.15
CA ALA A 129 -22.39 -7.98 15.62
C ALA A 129 -23.30 -8.81 16.51
N ILE A 130 -24.53 -8.32 16.69
CA ILE A 130 -25.66 -9.07 17.24
C ILE A 130 -26.61 -9.34 16.08
N ASN A 131 -26.98 -10.59 15.89
CA ASN A 131 -27.91 -11.02 14.86
C ASN A 131 -29.08 -11.73 15.51
N TYR A 132 -30.25 -11.44 15.02
CA TYR A 132 -31.48 -12.11 15.40
C TYR A 132 -32.21 -12.60 14.15
N LYS A 133 -32.65 -13.84 14.15
CA LYS A 133 -33.53 -14.37 13.10
C LYS A 133 -34.49 -15.37 13.68
N ARG A 134 -35.79 -15.13 13.45
CA ARG A 134 -36.87 -16.03 13.93
C ARG A 134 -38.09 -15.95 13.05
N ILE A 135 -38.71 -17.11 12.83
CA ILE A 135 -40.01 -17.23 12.18
C ILE A 135 -41.04 -17.43 13.27
N PHE A 136 -42.07 -16.60 13.27
CA PHE A 136 -43.21 -16.67 14.17
C PHE A 136 -44.45 -17.12 13.41
N ALA A 137 -45.23 -18.01 14.00
CA ALA A 137 -46.49 -18.53 13.44
C ALA A 137 -46.34 -18.98 11.97
N GLU A 138 -45.14 -19.52 11.59
CA GLU A 138 -44.83 -20.02 10.25
C GLU A 138 -44.94 -19.01 9.09
N LYS A 139 -45.36 -17.79 9.37
CA LYS A 139 -45.65 -16.74 8.37
C LYS A 139 -44.85 -15.45 8.54
N HIS A 140 -44.38 -15.17 9.74
CA HIS A 140 -43.71 -13.93 10.05
C HIS A 140 -42.17 -14.19 10.19
N ASP A 141 -41.41 -13.96 9.15
CA ASP A 141 -39.93 -14.03 9.19
C ASP A 141 -39.39 -12.65 9.61
N VAL A 142 -38.77 -12.60 10.76
CA VAL A 142 -38.16 -11.39 11.34
C VAL A 142 -36.67 -11.61 11.42
N SER A 143 -35.90 -10.70 10.87
CA SER A 143 -34.46 -10.69 11.06
C SER A 143 -33.94 -9.29 11.36
N GLY A 144 -32.89 -9.24 12.17
CA GLY A 144 -32.23 -8.00 12.54
C GLY A 144 -30.73 -8.21 12.76
N MET A 145 -29.97 -7.19 12.48
CA MET A 145 -28.54 -7.14 12.73
C MET A 145 -28.18 -5.76 13.26
N LEU A 146 -27.37 -5.74 14.29
CA LEU A 146 -26.69 -4.53 14.76
C LEU A 146 -25.18 -4.83 14.76
N LEU A 147 -24.41 -4.05 14.02
CA LEU A 147 -22.97 -4.20 13.84
C LEU A 147 -22.27 -2.93 14.31
N TYR A 148 -21.33 -3.07 15.22
CA TYR A 148 -20.34 -2.06 15.53
C TYR A 148 -19.02 -2.41 14.86
N MET A 149 -18.33 -1.43 14.26
CA MET A 149 -17.03 -1.61 13.66
C MET A 149 -16.07 -0.47 14.02
N GLN A 150 -14.83 -0.83 14.22
CA GLN A 150 -13.73 0.13 14.40
C GLN A 150 -12.52 -0.30 13.58
N LYS A 151 -11.94 0.65 12.86
CA LYS A 151 -10.72 0.46 12.07
C LYS A 151 -9.69 1.51 12.46
N GLU A 152 -8.49 1.06 12.75
CA GLU A 152 -7.32 1.91 12.92
C GLU A 152 -6.29 1.57 11.84
N THR A 153 -5.74 2.58 11.19
CA THR A 153 -4.65 2.43 10.22
C THR A 153 -3.53 3.36 10.62
N GLN A 154 -2.36 2.82 10.86
CA GLN A 154 -1.16 3.58 11.20
C GLN A 154 -0.10 3.35 10.12
N LEU A 155 0.39 4.45 9.55
CA LEU A 155 1.52 4.47 8.62
C LEU A 155 2.76 4.95 9.38
N LYS A 156 3.92 4.36 9.08
CA LYS A 156 5.18 4.82 9.69
C LYS A 156 5.48 6.30 9.38
N THR A 157 5.02 6.78 8.24
CA THR A 157 5.22 8.17 7.80
C THR A 157 4.30 9.18 8.48
N GLN A 158 3.29 8.71 9.22
CA GLN A 158 2.33 9.57 9.91
C GLN A 158 2.39 9.32 11.43
N PRO A 159 2.58 10.37 12.24
CA PRO A 159 2.68 10.21 13.69
C PRO A 159 1.37 9.78 14.35
N LEU A 160 0.23 10.14 13.76
CA LEU A 160 -1.10 9.82 14.28
C LEU A 160 -1.77 8.74 13.43
N PRO A 161 -2.43 7.75 14.05
CA PRO A 161 -3.21 6.76 13.34
C PRO A 161 -4.48 7.39 12.77
N TYR A 162 -4.93 6.86 11.65
CA TYR A 162 -6.20 7.21 11.05
C TYR A 162 -7.29 6.24 11.52
N ARG A 163 -8.36 6.77 12.14
CA ARG A 163 -9.44 5.98 12.74
C ARG A 163 -10.77 6.19 12.04
N LYS A 164 -11.49 5.08 11.90
CA LYS A 164 -12.90 5.05 11.49
C LYS A 164 -13.67 4.17 12.44
N GLN A 165 -14.92 4.56 12.73
CA GLN A 165 -15.84 3.73 13.50
C GLN A 165 -17.25 3.88 12.95
N GLY A 166 -18.08 2.88 13.18
CA GLY A 166 -19.44 2.91 12.70
C GLY A 166 -20.34 1.94 13.44
N LEU A 167 -21.60 2.31 13.47
CA LEU A 167 -22.72 1.47 13.89
C LEU A 167 -23.64 1.29 12.69
N VAL A 168 -23.94 0.04 12.35
CA VAL A 168 -24.81 -0.31 11.23
C VAL A 168 -25.95 -1.18 11.77
N GLY A 169 -27.17 -0.83 11.43
CA GLY A 169 -28.35 -1.62 11.74
C GLY A 169 -29.07 -2.03 10.48
N ARG A 170 -29.60 -3.24 10.50
CA ARG A 170 -30.50 -3.78 9.48
C ARG A 170 -31.66 -4.49 10.15
N PHE A 171 -32.83 -4.22 9.67
CA PHE A 171 -34.06 -4.91 10.05
C PHE A 171 -34.76 -5.39 8.79
N SER A 172 -35.27 -6.61 8.80
CA SER A 172 -35.99 -7.17 7.68
C SER A 172 -37.16 -7.98 8.22
N TYR A 173 -38.32 -7.80 7.62
CA TYR A 173 -39.56 -8.49 7.92
C TYR A 173 -40.17 -9.04 6.64
N SER A 174 -40.61 -10.26 6.67
CA SER A 174 -41.37 -10.87 5.59
C SER A 174 -42.62 -11.56 6.13
N TYR A 175 -43.74 -11.35 5.45
CA TYR A 175 -45.01 -12.01 5.74
C TYR A 175 -45.35 -12.99 4.62
N ASP A 176 -45.49 -14.26 4.99
CA ASP A 176 -45.91 -15.39 4.12
C ASP A 176 -45.09 -15.46 2.80
N GLY A 177 -43.84 -14.93 2.81
CA GLY A 177 -42.99 -14.84 1.61
C GLY A 177 -43.54 -13.92 0.51
N ARG A 178 -44.56 -13.11 0.80
CA ARG A 178 -45.24 -12.25 -0.20
C ARG A 178 -45.00 -10.77 0.02
N TYR A 179 -44.94 -10.34 1.25
CA TYR A 179 -44.73 -8.94 1.62
C TYR A 179 -43.39 -8.82 2.34
N PHE A 180 -42.59 -7.84 1.91
CA PHE A 180 -41.25 -7.63 2.43
C PHE A 180 -41.10 -6.17 2.86
N LEU A 181 -40.46 -5.96 3.97
CA LEU A 181 -40.07 -4.65 4.47
C LEU A 181 -38.64 -4.73 4.95
N GLU A 182 -37.79 -3.83 4.49
CA GLU A 182 -36.41 -3.72 4.93
C GLU A 182 -36.09 -2.30 5.35
N GLY A 183 -35.41 -2.15 6.49
CA GLY A 183 -34.90 -0.89 6.97
C GLY A 183 -33.43 -1.05 7.33
N ASN A 184 -32.58 -0.14 6.84
CA ASN A 184 -31.15 -0.12 7.09
C ASN A 184 -30.76 1.27 7.61
N PHE A 185 -29.78 1.32 8.50
CA PHE A 185 -29.11 2.57 8.82
C PHE A 185 -27.61 2.35 9.03
N GLY A 186 -26.84 3.38 8.69
CA GLY A 186 -25.43 3.49 9.01
C GLY A 186 -25.17 4.79 9.76
N TYR A 187 -24.49 4.71 10.90
CA TYR A 187 -23.96 5.86 11.62
C TYR A 187 -22.46 5.72 11.69
N THR A 188 -21.74 6.42 10.82
CA THR A 188 -20.31 6.22 10.62
C THR A 188 -19.54 7.51 10.81
N GLY A 189 -18.34 7.40 11.38
CA GLY A 189 -17.47 8.51 11.64
C GLY A 189 -16.02 8.25 11.24
N SER A 190 -15.31 9.33 10.89
CA SER A 190 -13.92 9.31 10.48
C SER A 190 -13.16 10.50 11.03
N GLU A 191 -11.93 10.27 11.46
CA GLU A 191 -11.01 11.33 11.91
C GLU A 191 -10.52 12.25 10.79
N ALA A 192 -10.79 11.89 9.51
CA ALA A 192 -10.48 12.77 8.38
C ALA A 192 -11.29 14.07 8.37
N PHE A 193 -12.40 14.10 9.11
CA PHE A 193 -13.28 15.25 9.18
C PHE A 193 -13.07 16.06 10.48
N ALA A 194 -13.40 17.35 10.42
CA ALA A 194 -13.35 18.23 11.57
C ALA A 194 -14.20 17.69 12.74
N LYS A 195 -13.78 17.94 13.97
CA LYS A 195 -14.31 17.33 15.20
C LYS A 195 -15.85 17.32 15.27
N ASN A 196 -16.52 18.37 14.81
CA ASN A 196 -17.98 18.50 14.86
C ASN A 196 -18.71 17.89 13.63
N HIS A 197 -17.98 17.41 12.62
CA HIS A 197 -18.54 16.85 11.38
C HIS A 197 -18.03 15.43 11.10
N ARG A 198 -17.57 14.73 12.14
CA ARG A 198 -16.97 13.40 12.01
C ARG A 198 -17.97 12.30 11.70
N PHE A 199 -19.21 12.47 12.12
CA PHE A 199 -20.24 11.44 12.03
C PHE A 199 -21.34 11.82 11.06
N GLY A 200 -21.77 10.86 10.25
CA GLY A 200 -22.91 10.96 9.37
C GLY A 200 -23.90 9.83 9.63
N PHE A 201 -25.19 10.12 9.46
CA PHE A 201 -26.28 9.16 9.54
C PHE A 201 -26.86 8.92 8.15
N PHE A 202 -27.00 7.65 7.77
CA PHE A 202 -27.38 7.23 6.43
C PHE A 202 -28.49 6.16 6.53
N PRO A 203 -29.77 6.57 6.55
CA PRO A 203 -30.91 5.64 6.55
C PRO A 203 -31.24 5.18 5.13
N ALA A 204 -31.80 3.98 5.00
CA ALA A 204 -32.39 3.45 3.78
C ALA A 204 -33.59 2.55 4.14
N VAL A 205 -34.64 2.58 3.31
CA VAL A 205 -35.86 1.77 3.44
C VAL A 205 -36.19 1.18 2.08
N GLY A 206 -36.59 -0.09 2.06
CA GLY A 206 -37.01 -0.84 0.88
C GLY A 206 -38.16 -1.79 1.16
#